data_35f6d61f5cdedb38e6d3bb87b755d47c
#
_entry.id   35f6d61f5cdedb38e6d3bb87b755d47c
#
_cell.length_a   1.000
_cell.length_b   1.000
_cell.length_c   1.000
_cell.angle_alpha   90.00
_cell.angle_beta   90.00
_cell.angle_gamma   90.00
#
_symmetry.space_group_name_H-M   'P 1'
#
loop_
_entity.id
_entity.type
_entity.pdbx_description
1 polymer ?
#
loop_
_entity_poly.entity_id
_entity_poly.type
_entity_poly.pdbx_seq_one_letter_code
_entity_poly.pdbx_strand_id
1 'polypeptide(L)'
;MTTSAGEQSAQTDTQMRAVVATKYGSPDVLRVESVAKPTPDDDEVLVRIRATIVGPPDSAAREGSPFLIRFFNGLRRPNGVPGDVFAGEIEAVGRNVARFAPGDDVFGTAAPGSGAHAEYLCLPEDGAIAIMPSNLTYDEAAAVCDGGLTAMEFLTAHADLRAGDSILINGASGAVGTAAVQLASAFDARVTGVCSTANVELVRSLGAGTVIDYTETDFTTTDARYDVIFDAVGKRSYDACRESLATGGRYLTTVLSVRILLQMVRTRLFGTKRAIFAATGLASTDTKRAHLVVLRDLVESGAFRPVLDREYALADIAEAHRYVDTGHKTGSVVVTT
;
A
#
# COMPACT_ATOMS: atom_id res chain seq x y z
N MET A 1 41.80 1.07 -33.53
CA MET A 1 40.37 0.81 -33.36
C MET A 1 40.15 0.17 -31.98
N THR A 2 40.20 0.96 -30.89
CA THR A 2 40.03 0.47 -29.51
C THR A 2 39.48 1.60 -28.64
N THR A 3 38.27 2.16 -28.98
CA THR A 3 37.67 3.24 -28.22
C THR A 3 36.15 3.09 -28.00
N SER A 4 35.55 1.93 -28.29
CA SER A 4 34.10 1.80 -28.20
C SER A 4 33.56 1.04 -26.96
N ALA A 5 34.38 0.29 -26.25
CA ALA A 5 33.95 -0.50 -25.09
C ALA A 5 33.93 0.29 -23.78
N GLY A 6 34.77 1.32 -23.64
CA GLY A 6 34.84 2.16 -22.44
C GLY A 6 33.76 3.21 -22.37
N GLU A 7 33.30 3.74 -23.50
CA GLU A 7 32.21 4.75 -23.54
C GLU A 7 30.82 4.14 -23.30
N GLN A 8 30.60 2.88 -23.70
CA GLN A 8 29.34 2.18 -23.42
C GLN A 8 29.17 1.81 -21.95
N SER A 9 30.25 1.50 -21.20
CA SER A 9 30.15 1.18 -19.78
C SER A 9 29.96 2.43 -18.91
N ALA A 10 30.55 3.58 -19.29
CA ALA A 10 30.36 4.84 -18.57
C ALA A 10 28.94 5.43 -18.79
N GLN A 11 28.31 5.13 -19.93
CA GLN A 11 26.96 5.62 -20.25
C GLN A 11 25.86 4.83 -19.52
N THR A 12 26.13 3.58 -19.11
CA THR A 12 25.21 2.75 -18.33
C THR A 12 25.14 3.16 -16.84
N ASP A 13 26.16 3.81 -16.30
CA ASP A 13 26.23 4.19 -14.87
C ASP A 13 25.50 5.50 -14.55
N THR A 14 25.11 6.28 -15.57
CA THR A 14 24.42 7.57 -15.43
C THR A 14 22.92 7.51 -15.81
N GLN A 15 22.46 6.37 -16.28
CA GLN A 15 21.09 6.17 -16.74
C GLN A 15 20.43 5.01 -15.98
N MET A 16 19.10 5.07 -15.87
CA MET A 16 18.26 4.03 -15.28
C MET A 16 16.99 3.83 -16.08
N ARG A 17 16.37 2.67 -15.99
CA ARG A 17 15.02 2.43 -16.50
C ARG A 17 14.00 2.94 -15.50
N ALA A 18 13.01 3.68 -15.99
CA ALA A 18 11.90 4.16 -15.17
C ALA A 18 10.60 4.20 -15.99
N VAL A 19 9.48 4.07 -15.30
CA VAL A 19 8.16 4.23 -15.89
C VAL A 19 7.85 5.71 -16.05
N VAL A 20 7.42 6.10 -17.23
CA VAL A 20 6.96 7.45 -17.54
C VAL A 20 5.53 7.44 -18.06
N ALA A 21 4.76 8.46 -17.75
CA ALA A 21 3.43 8.69 -18.27
C ALA A 21 3.34 10.12 -18.83
N THR A 22 3.12 10.24 -20.15
CA THR A 22 3.07 11.56 -20.79
C THR A 22 1.70 12.23 -20.71
N LYS A 23 0.66 11.48 -20.32
CA LYS A 23 -0.73 11.93 -20.18
C LYS A 23 -1.47 11.04 -19.20
N TYR A 24 -2.61 11.49 -18.70
CA TYR A 24 -3.56 10.67 -17.96
C TYR A 24 -4.31 9.71 -18.91
N GLY A 25 -4.63 8.49 -18.45
CA GLY A 25 -5.40 7.54 -19.26
C GLY A 25 -5.31 6.08 -18.84
N SER A 26 -5.62 5.20 -19.81
CA SER A 26 -5.52 3.74 -19.67
C SER A 26 -4.07 3.29 -19.41
N PRO A 27 -3.83 2.03 -19.03
CA PRO A 27 -2.47 1.50 -18.84
C PRO A 27 -1.52 1.71 -20.04
N ASP A 28 -2.05 1.88 -21.25
CA ASP A 28 -1.25 2.10 -22.47
C ASP A 28 -0.48 3.43 -22.50
N VAL A 29 -0.74 4.34 -21.54
CA VAL A 29 0.02 5.59 -21.40
C VAL A 29 1.37 5.39 -20.70
N LEU A 30 1.56 4.24 -20.04
CA LEU A 30 2.78 3.89 -19.33
C LEU A 30 3.83 3.34 -20.30
N ARG A 31 5.06 3.80 -20.17
CA ARG A 31 6.21 3.33 -20.93
C ARG A 31 7.43 3.26 -20.04
N VAL A 32 8.28 2.28 -20.27
CA VAL A 32 9.60 2.24 -19.65
C VAL A 32 10.57 2.97 -20.55
N GLU A 33 11.24 3.97 -20.01
CA GLU A 33 12.21 4.80 -20.72
C GLU A 33 13.52 4.86 -19.94
N SER A 34 14.62 5.18 -20.64
CA SER A 34 15.91 5.47 -20.01
C SER A 34 15.89 6.93 -19.56
N VAL A 35 16.10 7.15 -18.28
CA VAL A 35 16.15 8.47 -17.64
C VAL A 35 17.45 8.63 -16.86
N ALA A 36 17.81 9.84 -16.48
CA ALA A 36 19.00 10.06 -15.64
C ALA A 36 18.85 9.35 -14.29
N LYS A 37 19.87 8.58 -13.89
CA LYS A 37 19.97 7.99 -12.56
C LYS A 37 20.15 9.12 -11.53
N PRO A 38 19.36 9.16 -10.45
CA PRO A 38 19.50 10.20 -9.44
C PRO A 38 20.79 10.02 -8.63
N THR A 39 21.28 11.13 -8.08
CA THR A 39 22.40 11.14 -7.13
C THR A 39 21.87 11.63 -5.79
N PRO A 40 22.16 10.96 -4.67
CA PRO A 40 21.67 11.38 -3.37
C PRO A 40 22.26 12.71 -2.93
N ASP A 41 21.43 13.57 -2.37
CA ASP A 41 21.87 14.78 -1.65
C ASP A 41 22.55 14.38 -0.33
N ASP A 42 23.05 15.39 0.40
CA ASP A 42 23.85 15.16 1.61
C ASP A 42 23.17 14.32 2.69
N ASP A 43 21.85 14.43 2.83
CA ASP A 43 21.03 13.75 3.84
C ASP A 43 20.17 12.62 3.22
N GLU A 44 20.44 12.21 1.98
CA GLU A 44 19.67 11.21 1.25
C GLU A 44 20.42 9.89 1.09
N VAL A 45 19.65 8.84 0.89
CA VAL A 45 20.12 7.52 0.47
C VAL A 45 19.68 7.24 -0.96
N LEU A 46 20.53 6.60 -1.74
CA LEU A 46 20.20 6.04 -3.05
C LEU A 46 19.87 4.56 -2.88
N VAL A 47 18.61 4.22 -3.12
CA VAL A 47 18.15 2.83 -3.10
C VAL A 47 18.13 2.28 -4.51
N ARG A 48 18.77 1.14 -4.73
CA ARG A 48 18.57 0.28 -5.88
C ARG A 48 17.32 -0.56 -5.62
N ILE A 49 16.22 -0.21 -6.30
CA ILE A 49 14.94 -0.90 -6.16
C ILE A 49 15.06 -2.31 -6.76
N ARG A 50 14.58 -3.30 -6.04
CA ARG A 50 14.49 -4.70 -6.49
C ARG A 50 13.03 -5.10 -6.73
N ALA A 51 12.12 -4.56 -5.91
CA ALA A 51 10.70 -4.78 -6.03
C ALA A 51 9.90 -3.51 -5.69
N THR A 52 8.81 -3.33 -6.37
CA THR A 52 7.79 -2.30 -6.13
C THR A 52 6.40 -2.92 -6.30
N ILE A 53 5.35 -2.14 -6.08
CA ILE A 53 3.96 -2.59 -6.09
C ILE A 53 3.14 -1.79 -7.09
N VAL A 54 2.15 -2.44 -7.70
CA VAL A 54 1.05 -1.76 -8.40
C VAL A 54 -0.24 -2.01 -7.64
N GLY A 55 -0.85 -0.92 -7.17
CA GLY A 55 -2.10 -0.94 -6.43
C GLY A 55 -3.17 -0.02 -7.01
N PRO A 56 -4.39 -0.04 -6.43
CA PRO A 56 -5.46 0.88 -6.85
C PRO A 56 -5.09 2.37 -6.76
N PRO A 57 -4.25 2.83 -5.81
CA PRO A 57 -3.77 4.21 -5.79
C PRO A 57 -2.97 4.59 -7.05
N ASP A 58 -2.14 3.67 -7.56
CA ASP A 58 -1.36 3.90 -8.79
C ASP A 58 -2.27 4.00 -10.02
N SER A 59 -3.31 3.17 -10.09
CA SER A 59 -4.34 3.26 -11.13
C SER A 59 -5.07 4.60 -11.08
N ALA A 60 -5.48 5.05 -9.89
CA ALA A 60 -6.12 6.34 -9.70
C ALA A 60 -5.20 7.52 -10.08
N ALA A 61 -3.92 7.45 -9.72
CA ALA A 61 -2.90 8.43 -10.06
C ALA A 61 -2.67 8.48 -11.58
N ARG A 62 -2.52 7.32 -12.25
CA ARG A 62 -2.38 7.18 -13.70
C ARG A 62 -3.59 7.74 -14.46
N GLU A 63 -4.80 7.48 -13.98
CA GLU A 63 -6.03 7.99 -14.59
C GLU A 63 -6.28 9.47 -14.29
N GLY A 64 -5.70 9.98 -13.21
CA GLY A 64 -6.02 11.29 -12.67
C GLY A 64 -7.47 11.39 -12.22
N SER A 65 -7.98 10.31 -11.59
CA SER A 65 -9.35 10.17 -11.12
C SER A 65 -9.37 9.77 -9.63
N PRO A 66 -10.16 10.44 -8.80
CA PRO A 66 -10.98 11.64 -9.08
C PRO A 66 -10.12 12.85 -9.46
N PHE A 67 -10.70 13.81 -10.18
CA PHE A 67 -9.96 14.98 -10.73
C PHE A 67 -9.09 15.73 -9.70
N LEU A 68 -9.46 15.66 -8.42
CA LEU A 68 -8.72 16.28 -7.33
C LEU A 68 -7.27 15.75 -7.22
N ILE A 69 -7.01 14.50 -7.60
CA ILE A 69 -5.67 13.89 -7.61
C ILE A 69 -4.72 14.67 -8.51
N ARG A 70 -5.22 15.29 -9.58
CA ARG A 70 -4.40 16.06 -10.54
C ARG A 70 -3.78 17.32 -9.94
N PHE A 71 -4.34 17.86 -8.85
CA PHE A 71 -3.71 18.99 -8.13
C PHE A 71 -2.41 18.58 -7.46
N PHE A 72 -2.26 17.31 -7.09
CA PHE A 72 -1.04 16.77 -6.48
C PHE A 72 -0.10 16.16 -7.51
N ASN A 73 -0.64 15.46 -8.51
CA ASN A 73 0.13 14.71 -9.51
C ASN A 73 0.41 15.49 -10.81
N GLY A 74 -0.07 16.73 -10.93
CA GLY A 74 0.05 17.56 -12.14
C GLY A 74 -1.28 17.75 -12.88
N LEU A 75 -1.65 18.99 -13.17
CA LEU A 75 -2.97 19.33 -13.72
C LEU A 75 -3.24 18.75 -15.10
N ARG A 76 -2.23 18.70 -15.98
CA ARG A 76 -2.37 18.29 -17.39
C ARG A 76 -1.83 16.90 -17.68
N ARG A 77 -0.81 16.49 -16.97
CA ARG A 77 -0.14 15.19 -17.09
C ARG A 77 0.43 14.79 -15.75
N PRO A 78 0.64 13.49 -15.49
CA PRO A 78 1.39 13.05 -14.31
C PRO A 78 2.78 13.67 -14.28
N ASN A 79 3.24 14.04 -13.09
CA ASN A 79 4.60 14.54 -12.86
C ASN A 79 5.48 13.39 -12.38
N GLY A 80 6.74 13.38 -12.80
CA GLY A 80 7.74 12.43 -12.31
C GLY A 80 7.49 10.97 -12.70
N VAL A 81 8.20 10.08 -12.04
CA VAL A 81 8.05 8.63 -12.13
C VAL A 81 6.99 8.18 -11.12
N PRO A 82 6.02 7.32 -11.49
CA PRO A 82 5.00 6.84 -10.56
C PRO A 82 5.54 5.83 -9.54
N GLY A 83 4.65 5.38 -8.63
CA GLY A 83 4.95 4.42 -7.58
C GLY A 83 5.50 5.08 -6.32
N ASP A 84 5.20 4.48 -5.18
CA ASP A 84 5.64 4.96 -3.86
C ASP A 84 6.21 3.85 -2.98
N VAL A 85 5.79 2.60 -3.14
CA VAL A 85 6.28 1.45 -2.37
C VAL A 85 7.54 0.88 -3.02
N PHE A 86 8.54 0.56 -2.20
CA PHE A 86 9.77 -0.07 -2.66
C PHE A 86 10.33 -1.07 -1.63
N ALA A 87 11.08 -2.03 -2.13
CA ALA A 87 12.08 -2.80 -1.41
C ALA A 87 13.34 -2.92 -2.27
N GLY A 88 14.51 -2.83 -1.65
CA GLY A 88 15.77 -2.82 -2.39
C GLY A 88 16.98 -2.68 -1.46
N GLU A 89 18.12 -2.38 -2.06
CA GLU A 89 19.42 -2.29 -1.43
C GLU A 89 19.93 -0.84 -1.48
N ILE A 90 20.51 -0.36 -0.41
CA ILE A 90 21.22 0.94 -0.39
C ILE A 90 22.48 0.82 -1.28
N GLU A 91 22.53 1.58 -2.36
CA GLU A 91 23.70 1.64 -3.24
C GLU A 91 24.71 2.71 -2.80
N ALA A 92 24.21 3.86 -2.37
CA ALA A 92 25.03 4.98 -1.92
C ALA A 92 24.31 5.81 -0.86
N VAL A 93 25.06 6.55 -0.09
CA VAL A 93 24.54 7.44 0.95
C VAL A 93 25.20 8.82 0.85
N GLY A 94 24.45 9.89 1.18
CA GLY A 94 24.96 11.22 1.33
C GLY A 94 25.91 11.34 2.52
N ARG A 95 26.71 12.41 2.55
CA ARG A 95 27.79 12.57 3.55
C ARG A 95 27.31 12.72 4.99
N ASN A 96 26.06 13.14 5.21
CA ASN A 96 25.49 13.35 6.54
C ASN A 96 24.68 12.14 7.02
N VAL A 97 24.44 11.13 6.16
CA VAL A 97 23.66 9.92 6.50
C VAL A 97 24.38 9.10 7.55
N ALA A 98 23.70 8.76 8.63
CA ALA A 98 24.25 8.00 9.75
C ALA A 98 23.48 6.70 10.06
N ARG A 99 22.25 6.55 9.56
CA ARG A 99 21.35 5.44 9.90
C ARG A 99 21.46 4.25 8.97
N PHE A 100 22.01 4.43 7.78
CA PHE A 100 22.11 3.43 6.73
C PHE A 100 23.52 3.41 6.13
N ALA A 101 23.90 2.27 5.58
CA ALA A 101 25.14 2.08 4.86
C ALA A 101 24.89 1.38 3.51
N PRO A 102 25.80 1.55 2.52
CA PRO A 102 25.74 0.77 1.28
C PRO A 102 25.73 -0.73 1.58
N GLY A 103 24.84 -1.47 0.93
CA GLY A 103 24.61 -2.90 1.13
C GLY A 103 23.49 -3.21 2.14
N ASP A 104 22.91 -2.22 2.82
CA ASP A 104 21.74 -2.46 3.67
C ASP A 104 20.51 -2.78 2.81
N ASP A 105 19.81 -3.86 3.14
CA ASP A 105 18.51 -4.19 2.57
C ASP A 105 17.42 -3.39 3.27
N VAL A 106 16.63 -2.66 2.48
CA VAL A 106 15.63 -1.71 2.99
C VAL A 106 14.28 -1.86 2.30
N PHE A 107 13.24 -1.45 3.02
CA PHE A 107 11.88 -1.39 2.48
C PHE A 107 11.17 -0.14 3.00
N GLY A 108 10.17 0.32 2.27
CA GLY A 108 9.47 1.55 2.68
C GLY A 108 8.52 2.11 1.64
N THR A 109 8.15 3.36 1.90
CA THR A 109 7.32 4.12 0.98
C THR A 109 7.89 5.53 0.85
N ALA A 110 8.04 5.96 -0.39
CA ALA A 110 8.43 7.32 -0.73
C ALA A 110 7.19 8.25 -0.75
N ALA A 111 7.38 9.53 -0.96
CA ALA A 111 6.25 10.42 -1.18
C ALA A 111 5.51 10.04 -2.49
N PRO A 112 4.18 10.24 -2.58
CA PRO A 112 3.44 9.93 -3.80
C PRO A 112 4.05 10.60 -5.03
N GLY A 113 4.31 9.80 -6.09
CA GLY A 113 4.92 10.30 -7.34
C GLY A 113 6.44 10.48 -7.29
N SER A 114 7.12 9.94 -6.28
CA SER A 114 8.56 10.09 -6.09
C SER A 114 9.42 9.00 -6.73
N GLY A 115 8.83 8.07 -7.51
CA GLY A 115 9.64 7.32 -8.44
C GLY A 115 9.94 5.88 -8.12
N ALA A 116 9.12 5.17 -7.35
CA ALA A 116 9.38 3.77 -7.04
C ALA A 116 9.21 2.81 -8.24
N HIS A 117 8.50 3.20 -9.30
CA HIS A 117 8.46 2.41 -10.55
C HIS A 117 9.70 2.69 -11.42
N ALA A 118 10.88 2.50 -10.87
CA ALA A 118 12.18 2.71 -11.49
C ALA A 118 13.24 1.77 -10.89
N GLU A 119 14.42 1.75 -11.47
CA GLU A 119 15.55 0.97 -10.93
C GLU A 119 16.19 1.62 -9.69
N TYR A 120 16.07 2.94 -9.54
CA TYR A 120 16.68 3.69 -8.43
C TYR A 120 15.77 4.81 -7.93
N LEU A 121 15.92 5.10 -6.65
CA LEU A 121 15.19 6.14 -5.94
C LEU A 121 16.11 6.81 -4.90
N CYS A 122 16.13 8.15 -4.86
CA CYS A 122 16.68 8.89 -3.73
C CYS A 122 15.58 9.28 -2.75
N LEU A 123 15.86 9.16 -1.45
CA LEU A 123 14.97 9.64 -0.40
C LEU A 123 15.78 10.03 0.84
N PRO A 124 15.26 10.97 1.69
CA PRO A 124 15.90 11.34 2.93
C PRO A 124 16.07 10.15 3.89
N GLU A 125 17.17 10.08 4.64
CA GLU A 125 17.38 9.02 5.64
C GLU A 125 16.33 9.01 6.74
N ASP A 126 15.69 10.13 7.04
CA ASP A 126 14.57 10.27 7.96
C ASP A 126 13.21 10.00 7.28
N GLY A 127 13.22 9.57 6.02
CA GLY A 127 12.06 9.15 5.26
C GLY A 127 11.32 7.96 5.87
N ALA A 128 10.23 7.52 5.24
CA ALA A 128 9.51 6.31 5.63
C ALA A 128 10.23 5.06 5.08
N ILE A 129 11.42 4.80 5.59
CA ILE A 129 12.33 3.71 5.24
C ILE A 129 12.81 3.00 6.50
N ALA A 130 12.96 1.68 6.42
CA ALA A 130 13.50 0.84 7.49
C ALA A 130 14.33 -0.31 6.91
N ILE A 131 15.18 -0.92 7.75
CA ILE A 131 15.86 -2.17 7.44
C ILE A 131 14.80 -3.25 7.22
N MET A 132 14.96 -4.01 6.13
CA MET A 132 14.05 -5.07 5.71
C MET A 132 14.05 -6.24 6.72
N PRO A 133 12.93 -6.95 6.92
CA PRO A 133 12.91 -8.21 7.67
C PRO A 133 13.89 -9.22 7.06
N SER A 134 14.72 -9.83 7.90
CA SER A 134 15.81 -10.73 7.46
C SER A 134 15.33 -12.05 6.84
N ASN A 135 14.06 -12.38 7.03
CA ASN A 135 13.42 -13.62 6.57
C ASN A 135 12.50 -13.45 5.35
N LEU A 136 12.56 -12.30 4.67
CA LEU A 136 11.77 -12.03 3.47
C LEU A 136 12.64 -11.81 2.23
N THR A 137 12.05 -12.07 1.06
CA THR A 137 12.52 -11.57 -0.23
C THR A 137 12.12 -10.10 -0.43
N TYR A 138 12.69 -9.40 -1.41
CA TYR A 138 12.31 -8.02 -1.74
C TYR A 138 10.84 -7.90 -2.16
N ASP A 139 10.33 -8.89 -2.90
CA ASP A 139 8.94 -8.96 -3.35
C ASP A 139 7.98 -9.02 -2.17
N GLU A 140 8.30 -9.87 -1.20
CA GLU A 140 7.56 -10.02 0.03
C GLU A 140 7.63 -8.75 0.90
N ALA A 141 8.81 -8.12 0.99
CA ALA A 141 8.99 -6.89 1.76
C ALA A 141 8.21 -5.71 1.15
N ALA A 142 8.20 -5.57 -0.18
CA ALA A 142 7.36 -4.59 -0.86
C ALA A 142 5.86 -4.83 -0.58
N ALA A 143 5.42 -6.09 -0.60
CA ALA A 143 4.03 -6.44 -0.29
C ALA A 143 3.63 -6.15 1.16
N VAL A 144 4.57 -6.25 2.12
CA VAL A 144 4.35 -5.81 3.51
C VAL A 144 4.03 -4.32 3.56
N CYS A 145 4.74 -3.48 2.80
CA CYS A 145 4.47 -2.04 2.76
C CYS A 145 3.10 -1.70 2.18
N ASP A 146 2.68 -2.35 1.08
CA ASP A 146 1.44 -2.06 0.34
C ASP A 146 0.21 -2.09 1.25
N GLY A 147 -0.10 -3.25 1.80
CA GLY A 147 -1.26 -3.43 2.66
C GLY A 147 -1.00 -3.08 4.13
N GLY A 148 0.22 -3.40 4.62
CA GLY A 148 0.57 -3.33 6.04
C GLY A 148 0.54 -1.92 6.61
N LEU A 149 1.14 -0.94 5.93
CA LEU A 149 1.14 0.46 6.41
C LEU A 149 -0.28 1.02 6.48
N THR A 150 -1.09 0.77 5.44
CA THR A 150 -2.48 1.22 5.41
C THR A 150 -3.30 0.56 6.52
N ALA A 151 -3.22 -0.75 6.66
CA ALA A 151 -3.95 -1.48 7.69
C ALA A 151 -3.52 -1.06 9.11
N MET A 152 -2.22 -0.91 9.36
CA MET A 152 -1.68 -0.46 10.66
C MET A 152 -2.25 0.90 11.05
N GLU A 153 -2.20 1.89 10.16
CA GLU A 153 -2.74 3.23 10.40
C GLU A 153 -4.24 3.19 10.71
N PHE A 154 -5.03 2.43 9.93
CA PHE A 154 -6.46 2.32 10.17
C PHE A 154 -6.78 1.65 11.50
N LEU A 155 -6.09 0.58 11.86
CA LEU A 155 -6.39 -0.18 13.05
C LEU A 155 -5.92 0.54 14.33
N THR A 156 -4.79 1.23 14.29
CA THR A 156 -4.23 1.91 15.47
C THR A 156 -4.77 3.33 15.62
N ALA A 157 -4.63 4.20 14.61
CA ALA A 157 -4.95 5.62 14.74
C ALA A 157 -6.45 5.92 14.58
N HIS A 158 -7.17 5.13 13.77
CA HIS A 158 -8.56 5.43 13.43
C HIS A 158 -9.57 4.49 14.08
N ALA A 159 -9.25 3.20 14.17
CA ALA A 159 -10.08 2.24 14.90
C ALA A 159 -9.84 2.28 16.41
N ASP A 160 -8.65 2.64 16.86
CA ASP A 160 -8.23 2.43 18.27
C ASP A 160 -8.60 1.01 18.71
N LEU A 161 -8.20 0.01 17.87
CA LEU A 161 -8.59 -1.39 18.03
C LEU A 161 -7.94 -1.97 19.28
N ARG A 162 -8.73 -2.67 20.09
CA ARG A 162 -8.31 -3.23 21.37
C ARG A 162 -8.52 -4.74 21.41
N ALA A 163 -7.77 -5.40 22.25
CA ALA A 163 -7.97 -6.81 22.53
C ALA A 163 -9.43 -7.09 22.94
N GLY A 164 -10.03 -8.11 22.30
CA GLY A 164 -11.43 -8.49 22.51
C GLY A 164 -12.45 -7.72 21.71
N ASP A 165 -12.09 -6.62 21.01
CA ASP A 165 -13.00 -5.95 20.06
C ASP A 165 -13.41 -6.89 18.91
N SER A 166 -14.60 -6.69 18.39
CA SER A 166 -15.09 -7.38 17.19
C SER A 166 -14.90 -6.51 15.96
N ILE A 167 -14.16 -7.01 14.99
CA ILE A 167 -13.92 -6.31 13.72
C ILE A 167 -14.39 -7.12 12.53
N LEU A 168 -15.11 -6.46 11.61
CA LEU A 168 -15.41 -6.97 10.29
C LEU A 168 -14.54 -6.27 9.25
N ILE A 169 -13.84 -7.04 8.41
CA ILE A 169 -12.97 -6.55 7.33
C ILE A 169 -13.59 -6.93 5.99
N ASN A 170 -14.17 -5.94 5.29
CA ASN A 170 -14.74 -6.12 3.97
C ASN A 170 -13.64 -5.99 2.89
N GLY A 171 -13.52 -7.01 2.03
CA GLY A 171 -12.42 -7.16 1.09
C GLY A 171 -11.18 -7.78 1.74
N ALA A 172 -11.40 -8.74 2.63
CA ALA A 172 -10.38 -9.41 3.46
C ALA A 172 -9.28 -10.13 2.66
N SER A 173 -9.48 -10.39 1.36
CA SER A 173 -8.50 -11.05 0.49
C SER A 173 -7.62 -10.10 -0.32
N GLY A 174 -7.89 -8.80 -0.36
CA GLY A 174 -7.03 -7.82 -1.02
C GLY A 174 -5.79 -7.47 -0.18
N ALA A 175 -4.83 -6.69 -0.70
CA ALA A 175 -3.60 -6.35 0.00
C ALA A 175 -3.85 -5.74 1.40
N VAL A 176 -4.65 -4.69 1.48
CA VAL A 176 -5.01 -4.05 2.76
C VAL A 176 -5.83 -5.00 3.65
N GLY A 177 -6.74 -5.78 3.05
CA GLY A 177 -7.59 -6.71 3.79
C GLY A 177 -6.81 -7.86 4.43
N THR A 178 -5.89 -8.49 3.70
CA THR A 178 -5.04 -9.57 4.21
C THR A 178 -4.12 -9.09 5.34
N ALA A 179 -3.61 -7.87 5.22
CA ALA A 179 -2.84 -7.23 6.28
C ALA A 179 -3.71 -6.92 7.51
N ALA A 180 -4.90 -6.34 7.30
CA ALA A 180 -5.80 -6.00 8.39
C ALA A 180 -6.28 -7.22 9.17
N VAL A 181 -6.55 -8.36 8.50
CA VAL A 181 -6.91 -9.63 9.17
C VAL A 181 -5.80 -10.08 10.11
N GLN A 182 -4.57 -10.10 9.64
CA GLN A 182 -3.42 -10.56 10.43
C GLN A 182 -3.12 -9.62 11.59
N LEU A 183 -3.08 -8.32 11.33
CA LEU A 183 -2.82 -7.30 12.36
C LEU A 183 -3.91 -7.30 13.43
N ALA A 184 -5.19 -7.35 13.04
CA ALA A 184 -6.30 -7.41 14.00
C ALA A 184 -6.23 -8.69 14.84
N SER A 185 -5.86 -9.82 14.24
CA SER A 185 -5.62 -11.08 14.97
C SER A 185 -4.44 -10.97 15.95
N ALA A 186 -3.33 -10.34 15.53
CA ALA A 186 -2.16 -10.10 16.38
C ALA A 186 -2.45 -9.12 17.54
N PHE A 187 -3.48 -8.28 17.39
CA PHE A 187 -3.99 -7.40 18.45
C PHE A 187 -5.09 -8.05 19.32
N ASP A 188 -5.25 -9.38 19.23
CA ASP A 188 -6.25 -10.16 19.97
C ASP A 188 -7.71 -9.72 19.73
N ALA A 189 -8.03 -9.15 18.54
CA ALA A 189 -9.39 -8.85 18.17
C ALA A 189 -10.12 -10.09 17.58
N ARG A 190 -11.44 -10.10 17.66
CA ARG A 190 -12.29 -11.14 17.05
C ARG A 190 -12.56 -10.76 15.60
N VAL A 191 -11.87 -11.38 14.67
CA VAL A 191 -11.86 -11.02 13.26
C VAL A 191 -12.91 -11.78 12.47
N THR A 192 -13.77 -11.04 11.75
CA THR A 192 -14.64 -11.54 10.69
C THR A 192 -14.17 -10.98 9.36
N GLY A 193 -13.74 -11.86 8.45
CA GLY A 193 -13.35 -11.48 7.08
C GLY A 193 -14.47 -11.66 6.09
N VAL A 194 -14.63 -10.72 5.14
CA VAL A 194 -15.59 -10.83 4.03
C VAL A 194 -14.81 -10.90 2.71
N CYS A 195 -14.99 -11.98 1.96
CA CYS A 195 -14.33 -12.24 0.69
C CYS A 195 -15.24 -13.06 -0.25
N SER A 196 -14.75 -13.39 -1.45
CA SER A 196 -15.42 -14.36 -2.35
C SER A 196 -15.10 -15.80 -1.97
N THR A 197 -15.91 -16.75 -2.45
CA THR A 197 -15.77 -18.21 -2.23
C THR A 197 -14.33 -18.69 -2.39
N ALA A 198 -13.66 -18.27 -3.47
CA ALA A 198 -12.28 -18.72 -3.78
C ALA A 198 -11.25 -18.33 -2.73
N ASN A 199 -11.53 -17.31 -1.91
CA ASN A 199 -10.57 -16.74 -0.94
C ASN A 199 -10.91 -17.10 0.52
N VAL A 200 -11.95 -17.88 0.78
CA VAL A 200 -12.40 -18.21 2.15
C VAL A 200 -11.29 -18.88 2.96
N GLU A 201 -10.65 -19.91 2.38
CA GLU A 201 -9.57 -20.63 3.07
C GLU A 201 -8.33 -19.77 3.31
N LEU A 202 -7.98 -18.90 2.34
CA LEU A 202 -6.89 -17.94 2.55
C LEU A 202 -7.20 -17.04 3.76
N VAL A 203 -8.35 -16.36 3.76
CA VAL A 203 -8.71 -15.41 4.80
C VAL A 203 -8.78 -16.09 6.18
N ARG A 204 -9.27 -17.34 6.25
CA ARG A 204 -9.27 -18.14 7.47
C ARG A 204 -7.83 -18.43 7.93
N SER A 205 -6.93 -18.81 7.02
CA SER A 205 -5.53 -19.12 7.33
C SER A 205 -4.72 -17.93 7.81
N LEU A 206 -5.21 -16.70 7.57
CA LEU A 206 -4.61 -15.45 8.02
C LEU A 206 -5.07 -15.01 9.42
N GLY A 207 -5.98 -15.76 10.06
CA GLY A 207 -6.41 -15.47 11.43
C GLY A 207 -7.85 -14.98 11.57
N ALA A 208 -8.66 -14.97 10.49
CA ALA A 208 -10.09 -14.69 10.61
C ALA A 208 -10.82 -15.86 11.29
N GLY A 209 -11.37 -15.63 12.49
CA GLY A 209 -12.15 -16.62 13.22
C GLY A 209 -13.49 -16.94 12.53
N THR A 210 -14.05 -15.97 11.80
CA THR A 210 -15.25 -16.13 10.97
C THR A 210 -14.96 -15.57 9.58
N VAL A 211 -15.44 -16.26 8.53
CA VAL A 211 -15.35 -15.78 7.15
C VAL A 211 -16.75 -15.81 6.52
N ILE A 212 -17.16 -14.68 5.96
CA ILE A 212 -18.42 -14.51 5.24
C ILE A 212 -18.12 -14.45 3.74
N ASP A 213 -18.71 -15.39 2.99
CA ASP A 213 -18.70 -15.34 1.54
C ASP A 213 -19.79 -14.38 1.06
N TYR A 214 -19.37 -13.24 0.48
CA TYR A 214 -20.30 -12.22 0.01
C TYR A 214 -21.13 -12.64 -1.21
N THR A 215 -20.74 -13.74 -1.88
CA THR A 215 -21.50 -14.30 -3.02
C THR A 215 -22.74 -15.05 -2.55
N GLU A 216 -22.76 -15.49 -1.29
CA GLU A 216 -23.85 -16.25 -0.67
C GLU A 216 -24.60 -15.43 0.39
N THR A 217 -23.88 -14.62 1.16
CA THR A 217 -24.44 -13.92 2.32
C THR A 217 -24.03 -12.44 2.35
N ASP A 218 -25.02 -11.54 2.42
CA ASP A 218 -24.78 -10.13 2.73
C ASP A 218 -24.61 -9.96 4.24
N PHE A 219 -23.42 -9.60 4.70
CA PHE A 219 -23.14 -9.40 6.12
C PHE A 219 -24.03 -8.32 6.79
N THR A 220 -24.56 -7.37 5.99
CA THR A 220 -25.43 -6.31 6.52
C THR A 220 -26.83 -6.80 6.89
N THR A 221 -27.22 -8.01 6.48
CA THR A 221 -28.51 -8.63 6.78
C THR A 221 -28.45 -9.60 7.96
N THR A 222 -27.28 -9.81 8.56
CA THR A 222 -27.09 -10.68 9.72
C THR A 222 -27.35 -9.94 11.04
N ASP A 223 -27.63 -10.69 12.11
CA ASP A 223 -27.80 -10.13 13.45
C ASP A 223 -26.49 -9.78 14.14
N ALA A 224 -25.34 -10.08 13.51
CA ALA A 224 -24.02 -9.79 14.07
C ALA A 224 -23.77 -8.26 14.20
N ARG A 225 -23.09 -7.88 15.26
CA ARG A 225 -22.71 -6.48 15.52
C ARG A 225 -21.22 -6.41 15.77
N TYR A 226 -20.59 -5.35 15.20
CA TYR A 226 -19.15 -5.16 15.22
C TYR A 226 -18.78 -3.82 15.85
N ASP A 227 -17.73 -3.81 16.66
CA ASP A 227 -17.14 -2.59 17.20
C ASP A 227 -16.47 -1.77 16.09
N VAL A 228 -15.88 -2.48 15.12
CA VAL A 228 -15.25 -1.89 13.94
C VAL A 228 -15.73 -2.60 12.67
N ILE A 229 -16.11 -1.83 11.64
CA ILE A 229 -16.27 -2.32 10.27
C ILE A 229 -15.23 -1.57 9.41
N PHE A 230 -14.27 -2.31 8.87
CA PHE A 230 -13.26 -1.79 7.97
C PHE A 230 -13.57 -2.18 6.52
N ASP A 231 -14.06 -1.22 5.72
CA ASP A 231 -14.30 -1.40 4.29
C ASP A 231 -13.05 -1.03 3.48
N ALA A 232 -12.19 -2.01 3.24
CA ALA A 232 -10.94 -1.85 2.51
C ALA A 232 -11.13 -1.73 0.99
N VAL A 233 -12.34 -1.98 0.46
CA VAL A 233 -12.66 -1.91 -0.98
C VAL A 233 -13.59 -0.76 -1.34
N GLY A 234 -14.24 -0.13 -0.37
CA GLY A 234 -15.13 1.01 -0.59
C GLY A 234 -16.45 0.67 -1.31
N LYS A 235 -16.83 -0.62 -1.34
CA LYS A 235 -18.07 -1.07 -2.01
C LYS A 235 -19.31 -0.99 -1.14
N ARG A 236 -19.16 -0.69 0.16
CA ARG A 236 -20.27 -0.51 1.08
C ARG A 236 -20.32 0.94 1.59
N SER A 237 -21.51 1.41 1.94
CA SER A 237 -21.66 2.73 2.54
C SER A 237 -21.84 2.61 4.06
N TYR A 238 -21.49 3.66 4.80
CA TYR A 238 -21.78 3.74 6.22
C TYR A 238 -23.25 3.46 6.54
N ASP A 239 -24.18 4.01 5.75
CA ASP A 239 -25.62 3.84 6.02
C ASP A 239 -26.04 2.37 5.89
N ALA A 240 -25.47 1.62 4.90
CA ALA A 240 -25.72 0.19 4.75
C ALA A 240 -25.15 -0.63 5.91
N CYS A 241 -23.99 -0.23 6.45
CA CYS A 241 -23.30 -0.94 7.52
C CYS A 241 -23.77 -0.51 8.92
N ARG A 242 -24.57 0.56 9.03
CA ARG A 242 -24.92 1.19 10.30
C ARG A 242 -25.57 0.23 11.30
N GLU A 243 -26.47 -0.62 10.85
CA GLU A 243 -27.17 -1.56 11.73
C GLU A 243 -26.27 -2.72 12.16
N SER A 244 -25.22 -3.04 11.39
CA SER A 244 -24.19 -4.04 11.76
C SER A 244 -23.11 -3.49 12.70
N LEU A 245 -23.10 -2.19 13.01
CA LEU A 245 -22.22 -1.62 14.02
C LEU A 245 -22.83 -1.75 15.43
N ALA A 246 -22.00 -2.06 16.40
CA ALA A 246 -22.33 -1.98 17.82
C ALA A 246 -22.56 -0.52 18.26
N THR A 247 -23.06 -0.31 19.48
CA THR A 247 -23.16 1.02 20.08
C THR A 247 -21.74 1.57 20.29
N GLY A 248 -21.47 2.78 19.78
CA GLY A 248 -20.13 3.35 19.79
C GLY A 248 -19.22 2.86 18.65
N GLY A 249 -19.70 1.97 17.79
CA GLY A 249 -18.92 1.34 16.72
C GLY A 249 -18.46 2.33 15.63
N ARG A 250 -17.41 1.94 14.91
CA ARG A 250 -16.73 2.75 13.90
C ARG A 250 -16.76 2.06 12.54
N TYR A 251 -17.19 2.78 11.53
CA TYR A 251 -17.06 2.39 10.12
C TYR A 251 -15.88 3.13 9.52
N LEU A 252 -14.94 2.39 8.97
CA LEU A 252 -13.71 2.90 8.36
C LEU A 252 -13.71 2.57 6.86
N THR A 253 -13.25 3.51 6.04
CA THR A 253 -13.07 3.25 4.59
C THR A 253 -11.85 3.96 4.04
N THR A 254 -11.20 3.32 3.06
CA THR A 254 -10.07 3.87 2.30
C THR A 254 -10.53 4.74 1.12
N VAL A 255 -11.83 4.73 0.79
CA VAL A 255 -12.35 5.37 -0.43
C VAL A 255 -13.04 6.69 -0.11
N LEU A 256 -12.50 7.78 -0.69
CA LEU A 256 -13.06 9.12 -0.58
C LEU A 256 -14.32 9.26 -1.45
N SER A 257 -15.39 9.77 -0.84
CA SER A 257 -16.60 10.21 -1.54
C SER A 257 -17.24 11.39 -0.82
N VAL A 258 -18.02 12.20 -1.54
CA VAL A 258 -18.77 13.31 -0.93
C VAL A 258 -19.72 12.79 0.17
N ARG A 259 -20.30 11.61 -0.06
CA ARG A 259 -21.20 10.97 0.90
C ARG A 259 -20.50 10.66 2.23
N ILE A 260 -19.27 10.07 2.17
CA ILE A 260 -18.54 9.76 3.41
C ILE A 260 -18.15 11.03 4.16
N LEU A 261 -17.76 12.10 3.48
CA LEU A 261 -17.43 13.37 4.13
C LEU A 261 -18.64 13.95 4.88
N LEU A 262 -19.83 13.94 4.27
CA LEU A 262 -21.07 14.35 4.93
C LEU A 262 -21.41 13.46 6.12
N GLN A 263 -21.20 12.14 6.01
CA GLN A 263 -21.44 11.19 7.09
C GLN A 263 -20.45 11.40 8.25
N MET A 264 -19.17 11.68 7.97
CA MET A 264 -18.19 12.03 9.00
C MET A 264 -18.65 13.23 9.83
N VAL A 265 -19.06 14.32 9.18
CA VAL A 265 -19.58 15.51 9.87
C VAL A 265 -20.83 15.17 10.69
N ARG A 266 -21.83 14.50 10.08
CA ARG A 266 -23.08 14.12 10.75
C ARG A 266 -22.83 13.23 11.96
N THR A 267 -21.98 12.19 11.81
CA THR A 267 -21.73 11.24 12.89
C THR A 267 -20.87 11.83 14.01
N ARG A 268 -20.03 12.83 13.69
CA ARG A 268 -19.24 13.56 14.69
C ARG A 268 -20.12 14.45 15.57
N LEU A 269 -21.16 15.05 14.99
CA LEU A 269 -21.99 16.00 15.71
C LEU A 269 -23.19 15.34 16.45
N PHE A 270 -23.78 14.30 15.85
CA PHE A 270 -25.10 13.79 16.29
C PHE A 270 -25.13 12.25 16.48
N GLY A 271 -24.02 11.54 16.26
CA GLY A 271 -24.00 10.07 16.25
C GLY A 271 -23.29 9.44 17.45
N THR A 272 -23.81 8.29 17.92
CA THR A 272 -23.08 7.38 18.80
C THR A 272 -22.12 6.49 18.01
N LYS A 273 -22.42 6.20 16.73
CA LYS A 273 -21.57 5.45 15.78
C LYS A 273 -20.81 6.45 14.91
N ARG A 274 -19.60 6.09 14.46
CA ARG A 274 -18.71 6.98 13.71
C ARG A 274 -18.49 6.49 12.28
N ALA A 275 -18.49 7.42 11.33
CA ALA A 275 -17.98 7.18 9.97
C ALA A 275 -16.64 7.88 9.83
N ILE A 276 -15.61 7.18 9.33
CA ILE A 276 -14.25 7.67 9.23
C ILE A 276 -13.69 7.30 7.85
N PHE A 277 -13.18 8.30 7.17
CA PHE A 277 -12.29 8.15 6.00
C PHE A 277 -10.91 8.66 6.40
N ALA A 278 -9.88 7.96 5.99
CA ALA A 278 -8.52 8.43 6.12
C ALA A 278 -7.73 8.18 4.82
N ALA A 279 -6.90 9.15 4.49
CA ALA A 279 -5.92 9.06 3.40
C ALA A 279 -4.55 8.74 4.03
N THR A 280 -4.24 7.47 4.14
CA THR A 280 -3.03 6.98 4.83
C THR A 280 -1.73 7.47 4.18
N GLY A 281 -1.78 7.82 2.88
CA GLY A 281 -0.68 8.49 2.21
C GLY A 281 -0.25 9.81 2.86
N LEU A 282 -1.16 10.46 3.62
CA LEU A 282 -0.92 11.73 4.34
C LEU A 282 -0.44 11.54 5.79
N ALA A 283 -0.29 10.31 6.27
CA ALA A 283 0.31 10.05 7.59
C ALA A 283 1.74 10.60 7.63
N SER A 284 2.18 11.06 8.80
CA SER A 284 3.53 11.62 8.95
C SER A 284 4.60 10.57 8.64
N THR A 285 5.74 11.02 8.14
CA THR A 285 6.89 10.16 7.85
C THR A 285 7.32 9.38 9.10
N ASP A 286 7.34 10.03 10.26
CA ASP A 286 7.68 9.38 11.54
C ASP A 286 6.71 8.26 11.92
N THR A 287 5.40 8.48 11.70
CA THR A 287 4.38 7.45 11.93
C THR A 287 4.58 6.25 11.00
N LYS A 288 4.80 6.50 9.71
CA LYS A 288 5.06 5.44 8.72
C LYS A 288 6.31 4.64 9.07
N ARG A 289 7.40 5.32 9.45
CA ARG A 289 8.64 4.67 9.89
C ARG A 289 8.44 3.81 11.14
N ALA A 290 7.70 4.31 12.14
CA ALA A 290 7.36 3.52 13.32
C ALA A 290 6.54 2.28 12.96
N HIS A 291 5.58 2.41 12.04
CA HIS A 291 4.80 1.28 11.54
C HIS A 291 5.65 0.25 10.79
N LEU A 292 6.63 0.69 9.96
CA LEU A 292 7.56 -0.22 9.28
C LEU A 292 8.37 -1.07 10.28
N VAL A 293 8.84 -0.48 11.38
CA VAL A 293 9.56 -1.21 12.44
C VAL A 293 8.65 -2.25 13.09
N VAL A 294 7.42 -1.89 13.44
CA VAL A 294 6.46 -2.85 14.03
C VAL A 294 6.12 -3.96 13.05
N LEU A 295 5.89 -3.63 11.76
CA LEU A 295 5.61 -4.63 10.72
C LEU A 295 6.78 -5.58 10.54
N ARG A 296 8.03 -5.08 10.54
CA ARG A 296 9.23 -5.91 10.51
C ARG A 296 9.25 -6.92 11.68
N ASP A 297 9.04 -6.43 12.90
CA ASP A 297 9.09 -7.27 14.09
C ASP A 297 7.97 -8.34 14.08
N LEU A 298 6.78 -8.01 13.57
CA LEU A 298 5.69 -8.97 13.38
C LEU A 298 6.00 -10.02 12.30
N VAL A 299 6.66 -9.62 11.22
CA VAL A 299 7.13 -10.56 10.18
C VAL A 299 8.20 -11.49 10.73
N GLU A 300 9.21 -10.97 11.42
CA GLU A 300 10.31 -11.76 11.96
C GLU A 300 9.84 -12.74 13.05
N SER A 301 8.79 -12.37 13.80
CA SER A 301 8.15 -13.28 14.76
C SER A 301 7.20 -14.31 14.13
N GLY A 302 6.91 -14.19 12.82
CA GLY A 302 5.95 -15.05 12.12
C GLY A 302 4.47 -14.71 12.36
N ALA A 303 4.19 -13.60 13.06
CA ALA A 303 2.82 -13.13 13.31
C ALA A 303 2.19 -12.43 12.10
N PHE A 304 3.00 -12.03 11.13
CA PHE A 304 2.57 -11.42 9.87
C PHE A 304 3.32 -12.04 8.70
N ARG A 305 2.62 -12.35 7.62
CA ARG A 305 3.20 -12.81 6.35
C ARG A 305 2.58 -12.05 5.17
N PRO A 306 3.37 -11.64 4.17
CA PRO A 306 2.84 -11.03 2.96
C PRO A 306 2.03 -12.03 2.13
N VAL A 307 1.03 -11.51 1.41
CA VAL A 307 0.25 -12.30 0.44
C VAL A 307 0.48 -11.71 -0.94
N LEU A 308 1.18 -12.47 -1.77
CA LEU A 308 1.48 -12.13 -3.15
C LEU A 308 0.45 -12.76 -4.08
N ASP A 309 -0.01 -12.01 -5.08
CA ASP A 309 -0.92 -12.49 -6.11
C ASP A 309 -0.14 -12.82 -7.39
N ARG A 310 0.44 -11.79 -7.99
CA ARG A 310 1.19 -11.89 -9.25
C ARG A 310 2.43 -11.04 -9.22
N GLU A 311 3.40 -11.48 -10.01
CA GLU A 311 4.65 -10.78 -10.26
C GLU A 311 4.74 -10.42 -11.76
N TYR A 312 5.26 -9.21 -12.03
CA TYR A 312 5.53 -8.70 -13.36
C TYR A 312 6.93 -8.09 -13.42
N ALA A 313 7.58 -8.11 -14.57
CA ALA A 313 8.77 -7.31 -14.77
C ALA A 313 8.40 -5.82 -14.96
N LEU A 314 9.32 -4.90 -14.66
CA LEU A 314 9.11 -3.46 -14.88
C LEU A 314 8.71 -3.16 -16.35
N ALA A 315 9.23 -3.93 -17.29
CA ALA A 315 8.87 -3.82 -18.70
C ALA A 315 7.38 -4.06 -18.97
N ASP A 316 6.73 -4.86 -18.12
CA ASP A 316 5.34 -5.28 -18.25
C ASP A 316 4.39 -4.49 -17.33
N ILE A 317 4.82 -3.31 -16.84
CA ILE A 317 4.08 -2.48 -15.90
C ILE A 317 2.64 -2.18 -16.37
N ALA A 318 2.44 -1.99 -17.66
CA ALA A 318 1.10 -1.75 -18.22
C ALA A 318 0.18 -2.97 -18.04
N GLU A 319 0.70 -4.19 -18.13
CA GLU A 319 -0.06 -5.42 -17.86
C GLU A 319 -0.41 -5.55 -16.38
N ALA A 320 0.54 -5.23 -15.49
CA ALA A 320 0.30 -5.18 -14.04
C ALA A 320 -0.87 -4.23 -13.71
N HIS A 321 -0.89 -3.04 -14.29
CA HIS A 321 -1.98 -2.08 -14.13
C HIS A 321 -3.32 -2.60 -14.70
N ARG A 322 -3.33 -3.22 -15.89
CA ARG A 322 -4.54 -3.83 -16.46
C ARG A 322 -5.11 -4.89 -15.53
N TYR A 323 -4.25 -5.71 -14.95
CA TYR A 323 -4.68 -6.71 -13.99
C TYR A 323 -5.29 -6.10 -12.72
N VAL A 324 -4.63 -5.09 -12.14
CA VAL A 324 -5.13 -4.38 -10.95
C VAL A 324 -6.47 -3.70 -11.24
N ASP A 325 -6.64 -3.12 -12.42
CA ASP A 325 -7.88 -2.45 -12.85
C ASP A 325 -9.08 -3.41 -12.92
N THR A 326 -8.87 -4.74 -13.02
CA THR A 326 -9.98 -5.73 -12.94
C THR A 326 -10.66 -5.74 -11.57
N GLY A 327 -9.96 -5.30 -10.51
CA GLY A 327 -10.46 -5.29 -9.13
C GLY A 327 -10.59 -6.67 -8.48
N HIS A 328 -9.95 -7.71 -9.04
CA HIS A 328 -10.04 -9.11 -8.56
C HIS A 328 -8.73 -9.64 -7.99
N LYS A 329 -7.75 -8.77 -7.74
CA LYS A 329 -6.48 -9.22 -7.16
C LYS A 329 -6.64 -9.77 -5.74
N THR A 330 -5.83 -10.76 -5.41
CA THR A 330 -5.71 -11.36 -4.08
C THR A 330 -4.34 -11.03 -3.49
N GLY A 331 -4.28 -10.24 -2.40
CA GLY A 331 -3.00 -9.74 -1.91
C GLY A 331 -2.41 -8.64 -2.80
N SER A 332 -1.07 -8.59 -2.92
CA SER A 332 -0.32 -7.56 -3.63
C SER A 332 0.15 -8.00 -5.01
N VAL A 333 0.20 -7.06 -5.96
CA VAL A 333 0.78 -7.25 -7.30
C VAL A 333 2.15 -6.60 -7.31
N VAL A 334 3.18 -7.43 -7.45
CA VAL A 334 4.59 -7.04 -7.37
C VAL A 334 5.14 -6.75 -8.76
N VAL A 335 6.05 -5.80 -8.84
CA VAL A 335 6.83 -5.49 -10.05
C VAL A 335 8.30 -5.53 -9.70
N THR A 336 9.08 -6.38 -10.39
CA THR A 336 10.52 -6.51 -10.25
C THR A 336 11.25 -5.64 -11.27
N THR A 337 12.39 -5.02 -10.86
CA THR A 337 13.15 -4.08 -11.70
C THR A 337 14.34 -4.74 -12.41
#